data_7fb0baba02c1fe58e40b09cf6b0c9665
#
_entry.id   7fb0baba02c1fe58e40b09cf6b0c9665
#
_cell.length_a   1.000
_cell.length_b   1.000
_cell.length_c   1.000
_cell.angle_alpha   90.00
_cell.angle_beta   90.00
_cell.angle_gamma   90.00
#
_symmetry.space_group_name_H-M   'P 1'
#
loop_
_entity.id
_entity.type
_entity.pdbx_description
1 polymer ?
#
loop_
_entity_poly.entity_id
_entity_poly.type
_entity_poly.pdbx_seq_one_letter_code
_entity_poly.pdbx_strand_id
1 'polypeptide(L)'
;MLKKMKFLRPLIVFVLTFYGGTVSFADGHSEKSSSSLNVMATHSVVELFTSQGCSSCPPADVLLQKYVQDPQIIALSYSVDYWDYLGWKDTYGSPKNSTRQRNYARARGDGSVYTPQAIVNGLEHMNGASQYKINTNIKETKKKLKSQLVRLNVTDEGSEKVRIWSSDKAAKGAVLWMVRVKDKADVAIRRGENRGRTIAYHNIVLGVEKVADFGQEGVDFTVARTKLQPKDGKHSIFIAQVGASGPVLGAIEIK
;
A
#
# COMPACT_ATOMS: atom_id res chain seq x y z
N MET A 1 30.07 -102.02 -33.86
CA MET A 1 29.00 -101.00 -33.59
C MET A 1 29.59 -99.85 -32.85
N LEU A 2 30.04 -98.79 -33.55
CA LEU A 2 30.61 -97.64 -32.91
C LEU A 2 29.78 -96.42 -33.33
N LYS A 3 29.11 -95.82 -32.39
CA LYS A 3 28.32 -94.61 -32.57
C LYS A 3 29.24 -93.35 -32.63
N LYS A 4 29.19 -92.64 -33.76
CA LYS A 4 29.90 -91.35 -33.93
C LYS A 4 29.29 -90.26 -33.08
N MET A 5 30.08 -89.72 -32.18
CA MET A 5 29.76 -88.54 -31.41
C MET A 5 30.14 -87.29 -32.20
N LYS A 6 29.15 -86.46 -32.51
CA LYS A 6 29.35 -85.15 -33.14
C LYS A 6 29.64 -84.09 -32.06
N PHE A 7 30.86 -83.56 -32.14
CA PHE A 7 31.21 -82.35 -31.32
C PHE A 7 30.57 -81.11 -31.91
N LEU A 8 29.71 -80.47 -31.10
CA LEU A 8 29.11 -79.17 -31.41
C LEU A 8 30.01 -78.09 -30.83
N ARG A 9 30.58 -77.23 -31.68
CA ARG A 9 31.36 -76.07 -31.28
C ARG A 9 30.40 -74.95 -30.79
N PRO A 10 30.61 -74.30 -29.66
CA PRO A 10 29.82 -73.13 -29.27
C PRO A 10 30.25 -71.88 -30.04
N LEU A 11 29.29 -71.20 -30.65
CA LEU A 11 29.44 -69.95 -31.33
C LEU A 11 29.44 -68.85 -30.22
N ILE A 12 30.57 -68.18 -29.99
CA ILE A 12 30.67 -67.06 -29.07
C ILE A 12 30.16 -65.81 -29.81
N VAL A 13 28.98 -65.39 -29.47
CA VAL A 13 28.42 -64.07 -29.91
C VAL A 13 28.96 -62.98 -28.99
N PHE A 14 29.80 -62.10 -29.54
CA PHE A 14 30.26 -60.91 -28.88
C PHE A 14 29.13 -59.87 -28.98
N VAL A 15 28.42 -59.60 -27.84
CA VAL A 15 27.47 -58.50 -27.75
C VAL A 15 28.27 -57.27 -27.41
N LEU A 16 28.44 -56.37 -28.37
CA LEU A 16 28.93 -55.00 -28.13
C LEU A 16 27.81 -54.18 -27.55
N THR A 17 27.85 -53.96 -26.25
CA THR A 17 26.98 -52.96 -25.59
C THR A 17 27.50 -51.56 -25.87
N PHE A 18 26.81 -50.85 -26.75
CA PHE A 18 26.97 -49.42 -26.92
C PHE A 18 26.41 -48.71 -25.65
N TYR A 19 27.27 -48.19 -24.83
CA TYR A 19 26.89 -47.20 -23.80
C TYR A 19 26.60 -45.89 -24.51
N GLY A 20 25.33 -45.64 -24.82
CA GLY A 20 24.83 -44.35 -25.24
C GLY A 20 24.80 -43.42 -24.05
N GLY A 21 25.82 -42.59 -23.90
CA GLY A 21 25.80 -41.46 -22.94
C GLY A 21 24.78 -40.43 -23.40
N THR A 22 23.64 -40.35 -22.72
CA THR A 22 22.71 -39.23 -22.85
C THR A 22 23.34 -38.01 -22.20
N VAL A 23 23.81 -37.08 -23.03
CA VAL A 23 24.20 -35.75 -22.57
C VAL A 23 22.90 -35.01 -22.22
N SER A 24 22.54 -34.99 -20.95
CA SER A 24 21.49 -34.08 -20.44
C SER A 24 22.00 -32.65 -20.52
N PHE A 25 21.52 -31.94 -21.51
CA PHE A 25 21.57 -30.48 -21.45
C PHE A 25 20.67 -30.04 -20.29
N ALA A 26 21.25 -29.63 -19.20
CA ALA A 26 20.54 -28.89 -18.17
C ALA A 26 20.17 -27.53 -18.78
N ASP A 27 18.92 -27.41 -19.25
CA ASP A 27 18.31 -26.11 -19.51
C ASP A 27 18.32 -25.36 -18.19
N GLY A 28 19.29 -24.46 -18.09
CA GLY A 28 19.34 -23.48 -17.02
C GLY A 28 18.13 -22.53 -17.14
N HIS A 29 16.97 -22.97 -16.66
CA HIS A 29 15.89 -22.05 -16.34
C HIS A 29 16.42 -21.16 -15.22
N SER A 30 16.93 -20.00 -15.60
CA SER A 30 17.10 -18.88 -14.68
C SER A 30 15.70 -18.55 -14.16
N GLU A 31 15.36 -19.10 -13.00
CA GLU A 31 14.24 -18.57 -12.20
C GLU A 31 14.56 -17.10 -11.94
N LYS A 32 13.96 -16.21 -12.77
CA LYS A 32 13.86 -14.80 -12.44
C LYS A 32 13.12 -14.76 -11.12
N SER A 33 13.86 -14.48 -10.04
CA SER A 33 13.31 -14.16 -8.74
C SER A 33 12.27 -13.04 -8.94
N SER A 34 11.02 -13.42 -9.07
CA SER A 34 9.90 -12.51 -9.00
C SER A 34 9.84 -12.09 -7.54
N SER A 35 10.33 -10.89 -7.23
CA SER A 35 10.12 -10.31 -5.92
C SER A 35 8.61 -10.24 -5.70
N SER A 36 8.08 -11.12 -4.85
CA SER A 36 6.67 -11.13 -4.50
C SER A 36 6.31 -9.78 -3.89
N LEU A 37 5.29 -9.11 -4.44
CA LEU A 37 4.77 -7.89 -3.87
C LEU A 37 4.14 -8.20 -2.51
N ASN A 38 4.53 -7.46 -1.48
CA ASN A 38 3.82 -7.52 -0.21
C ASN A 38 2.56 -6.65 -0.32
N VAL A 39 1.41 -7.29 -0.28
CA VAL A 39 0.11 -6.67 -0.53
C VAL A 39 -0.77 -6.76 0.70
N MET A 40 -1.28 -5.62 1.17
CA MET A 40 -2.24 -5.52 2.25
C MET A 40 -3.50 -4.81 1.77
N ALA A 41 -4.64 -5.50 1.77
CA ALA A 41 -5.94 -4.93 1.42
C ALA A 41 -6.81 -4.75 2.66
N THR A 42 -7.48 -3.61 2.78
CA THR A 42 -8.35 -3.28 3.92
C THR A 42 -9.48 -2.32 3.54
N HIS A 43 -10.49 -2.26 4.41
CA HIS A 43 -11.55 -1.23 4.37
C HIS A 43 -11.43 -0.23 5.54
N SER A 44 -10.27 -0.14 6.17
CA SER A 44 -10.04 0.77 7.29
C SER A 44 -8.86 1.68 6.97
N VAL A 45 -9.15 2.94 6.69
CA VAL A 45 -8.16 3.97 6.40
C VAL A 45 -8.25 5.08 7.46
N VAL A 46 -7.11 5.41 8.05
CA VAL A 46 -6.96 6.51 9.02
C VAL A 46 -6.00 7.54 8.44
N GLU A 47 -6.48 8.74 8.20
CA GLU A 47 -5.69 9.88 7.72
C GLU A 47 -5.47 10.86 8.86
N LEU A 48 -4.23 10.99 9.33
CA LEU A 48 -3.83 11.94 10.36
C LEU A 48 -3.30 13.23 9.72
N PHE A 49 -3.99 14.35 9.93
CA PHE A 49 -3.50 15.69 9.62
C PHE A 49 -2.73 16.23 10.82
N THR A 50 -1.43 16.43 10.63
CA THR A 50 -0.45 16.77 11.66
C THR A 50 0.50 17.87 11.18
N SER A 51 1.34 18.41 12.05
CA SER A 51 2.42 19.33 11.68
C SER A 51 3.54 19.32 12.70
N GLN A 52 4.76 19.48 12.22
CA GLN A 52 5.95 19.69 13.04
C GLN A 52 5.87 20.96 13.89
N GLY A 53 5.11 21.97 13.43
CA GLY A 53 4.87 23.21 14.16
C GLY A 53 3.79 23.14 15.25
N CYS A 54 3.03 22.05 15.32
CA CYS A 54 1.90 21.90 16.24
C CYS A 54 2.34 21.19 17.54
N SER A 55 2.30 21.88 18.69
CA SER A 55 2.74 21.34 19.98
C SER A 55 1.89 20.19 20.52
N SER A 56 0.61 20.11 20.13
CA SER A 56 -0.31 19.04 20.53
C SER A 56 -0.29 17.81 19.59
N CYS A 57 0.48 17.86 18.50
CA CYS A 57 0.51 16.80 17.50
C CYS A 57 1.36 15.55 17.86
N PRO A 58 2.50 15.65 18.57
CA PRO A 58 3.38 14.52 18.80
C PRO A 58 2.72 13.26 19.40
N PRO A 59 1.76 13.36 20.35
CA PRO A 59 1.06 12.18 20.84
C PRO A 59 0.24 11.45 19.76
N ALA A 60 -0.31 12.19 18.79
CA ALA A 60 -1.04 11.62 17.66
C ALA A 60 -0.10 10.94 16.65
N ASP A 61 1.09 11.52 16.41
CA ASP A 61 2.12 10.93 15.53
C ASP A 61 2.62 9.59 16.10
N VAL A 62 2.83 9.52 17.43
CA VAL A 62 3.18 8.27 18.14
C VAL A 62 2.04 7.25 18.05
N LEU A 63 0.79 7.70 18.18
CA LEU A 63 -0.36 6.79 18.07
C LEU A 63 -0.51 6.25 16.65
N LEU A 64 -0.26 7.08 15.62
CA LEU A 64 -0.32 6.66 14.22
C LEU A 64 0.63 5.49 13.93
N GLN A 65 1.83 5.48 14.54
CA GLN A 65 2.78 4.38 14.40
C GLN A 65 2.17 3.02 14.76
N LYS A 66 1.33 2.97 15.81
CA LYS A 66 0.65 1.72 16.20
C LYS A 66 -0.33 1.25 15.13
N TYR A 67 -1.04 2.18 14.49
CA TYR A 67 -1.96 1.86 13.39
C TYR A 67 -1.23 1.45 12.11
N VAL A 68 -0.05 2.00 11.83
CA VAL A 68 0.79 1.57 10.70
C VAL A 68 1.26 0.11 10.86
N GLN A 69 1.38 -0.38 12.09
CA GLN A 69 1.76 -1.76 12.41
C GLN A 69 0.58 -2.73 12.41
N ASP A 70 -0.66 -2.23 12.38
CA ASP A 70 -1.87 -3.06 12.35
C ASP A 70 -2.19 -3.47 10.89
N PRO A 71 -2.13 -4.78 10.57
CA PRO A 71 -2.38 -5.27 9.21
C PRO A 71 -3.83 -5.09 8.74
N GLN A 72 -4.72 -4.61 9.58
CA GLN A 72 -6.12 -4.34 9.23
C GLN A 72 -6.38 -2.86 8.93
N ILE A 73 -5.39 -1.99 9.07
CA ILE A 73 -5.54 -0.54 8.97
C ILE A 73 -4.46 0.04 8.06
N ILE A 74 -4.86 0.83 7.08
CA ILE A 74 -3.95 1.71 6.37
C ILE A 74 -3.98 3.07 7.06
N ALA A 75 -2.87 3.43 7.72
CA ALA A 75 -2.72 4.68 8.42
C ALA A 75 -1.73 5.61 7.68
N LEU A 76 -2.12 6.86 7.46
CA LEU A 76 -1.43 7.84 6.62
C LEU A 76 -1.19 9.14 7.39
N SER A 77 0.02 9.69 7.29
CA SER A 77 0.39 10.99 7.87
C SER A 77 0.39 12.08 6.79
N TYR A 78 -0.49 13.06 6.96
CA TYR A 78 -0.59 14.24 6.10
C TYR A 78 -0.07 15.47 6.84
N SER A 79 1.18 15.88 6.58
CA SER A 79 1.73 17.12 7.13
C SER A 79 1.09 18.32 6.44
N VAL A 80 0.48 19.19 7.24
CA VAL A 80 -0.11 20.46 6.79
C VAL A 80 0.88 21.61 6.93
N ASP A 81 0.73 22.66 6.11
CA ASP A 81 1.65 23.80 6.03
C ASP A 81 1.19 25.05 6.77
N TYR A 82 -0.02 25.08 7.30
CA TYR A 82 -0.58 26.30 7.91
C TYR A 82 -0.04 26.61 9.32
N TRP A 83 0.93 25.84 9.83
CA TRP A 83 1.69 26.14 11.05
C TRP A 83 3.08 26.74 10.78
N ASP A 84 3.50 26.82 9.51
CA ASP A 84 4.85 27.26 9.10
C ASP A 84 5.17 28.70 9.54
N TYR A 85 4.13 29.53 9.75
CA TYR A 85 4.28 30.90 10.25
C TYR A 85 4.87 31.00 11.68
N LEU A 86 4.89 29.89 12.44
CA LEU A 86 5.52 29.84 13.77
C LEU A 86 7.05 29.76 13.73
N GLY A 87 7.65 29.96 12.56
CA GLY A 87 9.11 30.05 12.37
C GLY A 87 9.82 28.72 12.12
N TRP A 88 9.05 27.63 11.92
CA TRP A 88 9.56 26.34 11.45
C TRP A 88 8.77 25.88 10.23
N LYS A 89 9.45 25.74 9.09
CA LYS A 89 8.83 25.17 7.89
C LYS A 89 8.80 23.67 8.01
N ASP A 90 7.60 23.08 8.01
CA ASP A 90 7.43 21.63 8.06
C ASP A 90 8.09 20.95 6.86
N THR A 91 8.99 20.00 7.12
CA THR A 91 9.77 19.28 6.09
C THR A 91 8.89 18.53 5.08
N TYR A 92 7.71 18.09 5.52
CA TYR A 92 6.72 17.35 4.71
C TYR A 92 5.43 18.13 4.52
N GLY A 93 5.37 19.36 5.04
CA GLY A 93 4.21 20.24 4.93
C GLY A 93 3.86 20.54 3.48
N SER A 94 2.58 20.43 3.14
CA SER A 94 2.10 20.62 1.77
C SER A 94 0.76 21.34 1.71
N PRO A 95 0.65 22.41 0.89
CA PRO A 95 -0.64 23.06 0.60
C PRO A 95 -1.70 22.10 0.08
N LYS A 96 -1.29 21.01 -0.62
CA LYS A 96 -2.21 19.97 -1.11
C LYS A 96 -2.81 19.17 0.05
N ASN A 97 -2.02 18.88 1.08
CA ASN A 97 -2.51 18.20 2.29
C ASN A 97 -3.50 19.08 3.05
N SER A 98 -3.18 20.35 3.24
CA SER A 98 -4.10 21.33 3.85
C SER A 98 -5.39 21.50 3.04
N THR A 99 -5.30 21.45 1.72
CA THR A 99 -6.47 21.49 0.84
C THR A 99 -7.32 20.22 0.96
N ARG A 100 -6.70 19.02 1.04
CA ARG A 100 -7.41 17.76 1.29
C ARG A 100 -8.19 17.81 2.60
N GLN A 101 -7.57 18.30 3.67
CA GLN A 101 -8.23 18.49 4.97
C GLN A 101 -9.44 19.42 4.88
N ARG A 102 -9.29 20.59 4.25
CA ARG A 102 -10.39 21.54 4.01
C ARG A 102 -11.50 20.95 3.14
N ASN A 103 -11.16 20.12 2.16
CA ASN A 103 -12.16 19.43 1.33
C ASN A 103 -13.00 18.46 2.15
N TYR A 104 -12.40 17.72 3.08
CA TYR A 104 -13.13 16.87 4.02
C TYR A 104 -14.09 17.69 4.90
N ALA A 105 -13.63 18.81 5.46
CA ALA A 105 -14.47 19.68 6.27
C ALA A 105 -15.67 20.25 5.48
N ARG A 106 -15.45 20.63 4.21
CA ARG A 106 -16.52 21.05 3.31
C ARG A 106 -17.50 19.92 2.98
N ALA A 107 -16.99 18.75 2.68
CA ALA A 107 -17.84 17.58 2.34
C ALA A 107 -18.73 17.16 3.51
N ARG A 108 -18.26 17.29 4.76
CA ARG A 108 -19.04 17.04 5.96
C ARG A 108 -19.98 18.20 6.32
N GLY A 109 -19.72 19.42 5.84
CA GLY A 109 -20.52 20.60 6.15
C GLY A 109 -20.25 21.22 7.53
N ASP A 110 -19.22 20.75 8.27
CA ASP A 110 -18.92 21.21 9.63
C ASP A 110 -17.82 22.30 9.71
N GLY A 111 -17.09 22.52 8.62
CA GLY A 111 -15.99 23.50 8.54
C GLY A 111 -14.80 23.21 9.47
N SER A 112 -14.79 22.07 10.17
CA SER A 112 -13.80 21.75 11.20
C SER A 112 -12.45 21.39 10.62
N VAL A 113 -11.45 22.27 10.80
CA VAL A 113 -10.05 22.10 10.40
C VAL A 113 -9.15 22.41 11.59
N TYR A 114 -8.39 21.43 12.06
CA TYR A 114 -7.48 21.56 13.20
C TYR A 114 -6.40 20.48 13.16
N THR A 115 -5.37 20.58 13.98
CA THR A 115 -4.39 19.52 14.23
C THR A 115 -4.21 19.26 15.72
N PRO A 116 -3.95 18.00 16.12
CA PRO A 116 -3.98 16.79 15.28
C PRO A 116 -5.41 16.36 14.98
N GLN A 117 -5.74 16.16 13.70
CA GLN A 117 -7.05 15.68 13.27
C GLN A 117 -6.91 14.34 12.59
N ALA A 118 -7.57 13.29 13.11
CA ALA A 118 -7.73 12.04 12.43
C ALA A 118 -9.05 12.02 11.65
N ILE A 119 -9.03 11.51 10.41
CA ILE A 119 -10.21 11.23 9.60
C ILE A 119 -10.25 9.74 9.34
N VAL A 120 -11.37 9.10 9.68
CA VAL A 120 -11.58 7.67 9.54
C VAL A 120 -12.50 7.38 8.36
N ASN A 121 -12.01 6.59 7.42
CA ASN A 121 -12.71 6.16 6.20
C ASN A 121 -13.37 7.32 5.42
N GLY A 122 -12.78 8.52 5.48
CA GLY A 122 -13.30 9.72 4.79
C GLY A 122 -14.62 10.26 5.35
N LEU A 123 -15.14 9.71 6.46
CA LEU A 123 -16.46 10.04 7.00
C LEU A 123 -16.40 10.85 8.29
N GLU A 124 -15.69 10.35 9.29
CA GLU A 124 -15.73 10.89 10.66
C GLU A 124 -14.39 11.48 11.02
N HIS A 125 -14.40 12.58 11.77
CA HIS A 125 -13.17 13.21 12.26
C HIS A 125 -13.14 13.29 13.79
N MET A 126 -11.94 13.23 14.34
CA MET A 126 -11.72 13.34 15.79
C MET A 126 -10.30 13.80 16.08
N ASN A 127 -10.05 14.13 17.36
CA ASN A 127 -8.68 14.39 17.83
C ASN A 127 -7.80 13.16 17.54
N GLY A 128 -6.70 13.36 16.80
CA GLY A 128 -5.78 12.31 16.35
C GLY A 128 -5.03 11.60 17.48
N ALA A 129 -4.98 12.16 18.69
CA ALA A 129 -4.40 11.52 19.87
C ALA A 129 -5.39 10.61 20.64
N SER A 130 -6.66 10.56 20.24
CA SER A 130 -7.68 9.77 20.93
C SER A 130 -7.84 8.36 20.34
N GLN A 131 -7.05 7.40 20.84
CA GLN A 131 -7.14 6.00 20.40
C GLN A 131 -8.56 5.44 20.53
N TYR A 132 -9.25 5.73 21.63
CA TYR A 132 -10.63 5.29 21.85
C TYR A 132 -11.57 5.76 20.73
N LYS A 133 -11.55 7.08 20.42
CA LYS A 133 -12.41 7.64 19.37
C LYS A 133 -12.08 7.07 17.99
N ILE A 134 -10.79 6.94 17.66
CA ILE A 134 -10.36 6.36 16.37
C ILE A 134 -10.88 4.92 16.25
N ASN A 135 -10.66 4.08 17.26
CA ASN A 135 -11.09 2.67 17.24
C ASN A 135 -12.62 2.52 17.15
N THR A 136 -13.36 3.36 17.86
CA THR A 136 -14.83 3.39 17.78
C THR A 136 -15.26 3.75 16.36
N ASN A 137 -14.69 4.81 15.78
CA ASN A 137 -15.08 5.26 14.44
C ASN A 137 -14.64 4.30 13.32
N ILE A 138 -13.55 3.55 13.48
CA ILE A 138 -13.20 2.46 12.55
C ILE A 138 -14.34 1.43 12.48
N LYS A 139 -14.88 1.01 13.63
CA LYS A 139 -15.98 0.04 13.69
C LYS A 139 -17.27 0.62 13.11
N GLU A 140 -17.63 1.83 13.50
CA GLU A 140 -18.88 2.48 13.08
C GLU A 140 -18.88 2.81 11.57
N THR A 141 -17.80 3.37 11.04
CA THR A 141 -17.71 3.70 9.62
C THR A 141 -17.68 2.44 8.74
N LYS A 142 -17.00 1.37 9.18
CA LYS A 142 -17.02 0.08 8.48
C LYS A 142 -18.45 -0.50 8.43
N LYS A 143 -19.22 -0.37 9.52
CA LYS A 143 -20.63 -0.78 9.55
C LYS A 143 -21.48 0.07 8.61
N LYS A 144 -21.33 1.41 8.66
CA LYS A 144 -22.04 2.36 7.77
C LYS A 144 -21.78 2.05 6.28
N LEU A 145 -20.55 1.69 5.92
CA LEU A 145 -20.12 1.47 4.54
C LEU A 145 -20.30 0.03 4.04
N LYS A 146 -20.77 -0.90 4.87
CA LYS A 146 -20.78 -2.36 4.59
C LYS A 146 -21.31 -2.72 3.19
N SER A 147 -22.38 -2.07 2.73
CA SER A 147 -22.98 -2.32 1.41
C SER A 147 -22.30 -1.59 0.25
N GLN A 148 -21.31 -0.75 0.51
CA GLN A 148 -20.62 0.07 -0.47
C GLN A 148 -19.14 -0.29 -0.59
N LEU A 149 -18.66 -1.22 0.25
CA LEU A 149 -17.24 -1.61 0.25
C LEU A 149 -16.88 -2.30 -1.06
N VAL A 150 -15.72 -1.94 -1.59
CA VAL A 150 -15.14 -2.57 -2.78
C VAL A 150 -13.85 -3.28 -2.41
N ARG A 151 -13.62 -4.44 -3.00
CA ARG A 151 -12.35 -5.18 -2.85
C ARG A 151 -11.41 -4.79 -3.98
N LEU A 152 -10.32 -4.16 -3.63
CA LEU A 152 -9.20 -3.95 -4.57
C LEU A 152 -8.33 -5.21 -4.60
N ASN A 153 -7.95 -5.61 -5.80
CA ASN A 153 -7.08 -6.76 -6.06
C ASN A 153 -5.82 -6.28 -6.77
N VAL A 154 -4.75 -7.05 -6.63
CA VAL A 154 -3.48 -6.84 -7.35
C VAL A 154 -3.15 -8.09 -8.13
N THR A 155 -2.79 -7.90 -9.38
CA THR A 155 -2.23 -8.95 -10.24
C THR A 155 -0.85 -8.52 -10.70
N ASP A 156 0.13 -9.38 -10.48
CA ASP A 156 1.48 -9.21 -10.99
C ASP A 156 1.48 -9.57 -12.48
N GLU A 157 1.72 -8.59 -13.34
CA GLU A 157 1.80 -8.79 -14.79
C GLU A 157 3.25 -8.90 -15.27
N GLY A 158 4.08 -9.58 -14.48
CA GLY A 158 5.49 -9.83 -14.75
C GLY A 158 6.41 -8.74 -14.19
N SER A 159 7.66 -8.70 -14.69
CA SER A 159 8.72 -7.87 -14.10
C SER A 159 8.50 -6.36 -14.19
N GLU A 160 7.64 -5.90 -15.07
CA GLU A 160 7.53 -4.47 -15.40
C GLU A 160 6.23 -3.82 -14.94
N LYS A 161 5.13 -4.57 -14.81
CA LYS A 161 3.79 -4.01 -14.61
C LYS A 161 3.05 -4.70 -13.47
N VAL A 162 2.16 -3.94 -12.86
CA VAL A 162 1.22 -4.41 -11.84
C VAL A 162 -0.15 -3.87 -12.18
N ARG A 163 -1.16 -4.73 -12.11
CA ARG A 163 -2.56 -4.39 -12.34
C ARG A 163 -3.29 -4.28 -11.01
N ILE A 164 -3.97 -3.17 -10.79
CA ILE A 164 -4.88 -2.92 -9.67
C ILE A 164 -6.30 -2.91 -10.23
N TRP A 165 -7.16 -3.78 -9.71
CA TRP A 165 -8.49 -3.94 -10.27
C TRP A 165 -9.54 -4.31 -9.22
N SER A 166 -10.80 -4.08 -9.57
CA SER A 166 -11.98 -4.54 -8.84
C SER A 166 -13.12 -4.74 -9.82
N SER A 167 -13.87 -5.81 -9.66
CA SER A 167 -15.15 -6.04 -10.35
C SER A 167 -16.36 -5.59 -9.53
N ASP A 168 -16.13 -5.06 -8.33
CA ASP A 168 -17.23 -4.59 -7.48
C ASP A 168 -17.82 -3.30 -8.05
N LYS A 169 -19.15 -3.19 -8.00
CA LYS A 169 -19.85 -1.94 -8.31
C LYS A 169 -19.60 -0.94 -7.18
N ALA A 170 -18.93 0.15 -7.49
CA ALA A 170 -18.71 1.23 -6.54
C ALA A 170 -19.86 2.26 -6.57
N ALA A 171 -19.96 3.07 -5.52
CA ALA A 171 -20.87 4.21 -5.49
C ALA A 171 -20.54 5.19 -6.63
N LYS A 172 -21.58 5.86 -7.17
CA LYS A 172 -21.41 6.86 -8.24
C LYS A 172 -20.39 7.92 -7.86
N GLY A 173 -19.46 8.19 -8.77
CA GLY A 173 -18.37 9.13 -8.56
C GLY A 173 -17.19 8.58 -7.76
N ALA A 174 -17.12 7.25 -7.57
CA ALA A 174 -15.94 6.62 -6.99
C ALA A 174 -14.72 6.75 -7.92
N VAL A 175 -13.57 6.99 -7.32
CA VAL A 175 -12.29 7.24 -7.98
C VAL A 175 -11.23 6.37 -7.33
N LEU A 176 -10.30 5.86 -8.13
CA LEU A 176 -9.08 5.23 -7.64
C LEU A 176 -7.98 6.28 -7.51
N TRP A 177 -7.48 6.45 -6.30
CA TRP A 177 -6.36 7.32 -5.98
C TRP A 177 -5.11 6.50 -5.74
N MET A 178 -3.97 6.95 -6.26
CA MET A 178 -2.65 6.46 -5.89
C MET A 178 -2.04 7.45 -4.89
N VAL A 179 -1.68 6.95 -3.71
CA VAL A 179 -1.02 7.70 -2.64
C VAL A 179 0.41 7.19 -2.54
N ARG A 180 1.37 8.09 -2.75
CA ARG A 180 2.79 7.79 -2.56
C ARG A 180 3.19 8.18 -1.15
N VAL A 181 3.79 7.26 -0.43
CA VAL A 181 4.19 7.45 0.96
C VAL A 181 5.67 7.15 1.18
N LYS A 182 6.24 7.76 2.22
CA LYS A 182 7.54 7.42 2.80
C LYS A 182 7.29 6.68 4.11
N ASP A 183 7.92 5.52 4.27
CA ASP A 183 7.69 4.63 5.41
C ASP A 183 7.93 5.30 6.75
N LYS A 184 9.08 5.97 6.87
CA LYS A 184 9.50 6.62 8.12
C LYS A 184 10.45 7.79 7.87
N ALA A 185 10.39 8.79 8.74
CA ALA A 185 11.41 9.80 8.89
C ALA A 185 11.49 10.29 10.33
N ASP A 186 12.71 10.43 10.84
CA ASP A 186 12.99 11.09 12.12
C ASP A 186 13.40 12.53 11.82
N VAL A 187 12.68 13.51 12.38
CA VAL A 187 12.92 14.93 12.11
C VAL A 187 13.32 15.65 13.38
N ALA A 188 14.54 16.20 13.39
CA ALA A 188 15.01 17.07 14.46
C ALA A 188 14.49 18.50 14.23
N ILE A 189 13.56 18.95 15.06
CA ILE A 189 12.89 20.24 14.95
C ILE A 189 13.74 21.32 15.66
N ARG A 190 14.15 22.32 14.90
CA ARG A 190 15.11 23.32 15.39
C ARG A 190 14.45 24.63 15.84
N ARG A 191 13.19 24.88 15.46
CA ARG A 191 12.43 26.11 15.78
C ARG A 191 10.97 25.79 16.02
N GLY A 192 10.18 26.81 16.42
CA GLY A 192 8.75 26.67 16.70
C GLY A 192 8.47 25.95 18.03
N GLU A 193 7.21 25.59 18.25
CA GLU A 193 6.71 25.04 19.53
C GLU A 193 7.31 23.67 19.90
N ASN A 194 7.75 22.88 18.92
CA ASN A 194 8.39 21.59 19.14
C ASN A 194 9.93 21.65 19.10
N ARG A 195 10.53 22.85 19.22
CA ARG A 195 11.98 23.03 19.21
C ARG A 195 12.68 22.07 20.16
N GLY A 196 13.79 21.47 19.70
CA GLY A 196 14.64 20.55 20.47
C GLY A 196 14.14 19.11 20.50
N ARG A 197 12.97 18.82 19.93
CA ARG A 197 12.46 17.45 19.81
C ARG A 197 12.91 16.81 18.51
N THR A 198 13.13 15.49 18.56
CA THR A 198 13.18 14.63 17.35
C THR A 198 11.90 13.82 17.34
N ILE A 199 11.12 13.97 16.27
CA ILE A 199 9.81 13.30 16.13
C ILE A 199 9.90 12.30 14.97
N ALA A 200 9.45 11.07 15.23
CA ALA A 200 9.33 10.03 14.22
C ALA A 200 7.96 10.13 13.53
N TYR A 201 7.97 10.25 12.22
CA TYR A 201 6.79 10.21 11.36
C TYR A 201 6.74 8.91 10.59
N HIS A 202 5.56 8.35 10.40
CA HIS A 202 5.35 7.08 9.70
C HIS A 202 4.32 7.24 8.59
N ASN A 203 4.46 6.48 7.50
CA ASN A 203 3.59 6.52 6.32
C ASN A 203 3.27 7.95 5.88
N ILE A 204 4.34 8.74 5.66
CA ILE A 204 4.25 10.16 5.32
C ILE A 204 3.80 10.31 3.88
N VAL A 205 2.68 10.97 3.65
CA VAL A 205 2.15 11.21 2.31
C VAL A 205 3.00 12.23 1.56
N LEU A 206 3.58 11.79 0.44
CA LEU A 206 4.38 12.61 -0.48
C LEU A 206 3.56 13.13 -1.65
N GLY A 207 2.45 12.48 -1.97
CA GLY A 207 1.56 12.91 -3.06
C GLY A 207 0.35 12.00 -3.20
N VAL A 208 -0.72 12.59 -3.73
CA VAL A 208 -1.99 11.91 -4.04
C VAL A 208 -2.33 12.25 -5.49
N GLU A 209 -2.62 11.22 -6.28
CA GLU A 209 -2.90 11.33 -7.71
C GLU A 209 -4.14 10.50 -8.07
N LYS A 210 -5.07 11.08 -8.82
CA LYS A 210 -6.19 10.34 -9.42
C LYS A 210 -5.64 9.50 -10.56
N VAL A 211 -5.91 8.19 -10.55
CA VAL A 211 -5.39 7.26 -11.56
C VAL A 211 -6.48 6.61 -12.41
N ALA A 212 -7.70 6.46 -11.88
CA ALA A 212 -8.83 5.92 -12.64
C ALA A 212 -10.16 6.34 -12.03
N ASP A 213 -11.23 6.29 -12.84
CA ASP A 213 -12.61 6.36 -12.37
C ASP A 213 -13.19 4.94 -12.29
N PHE A 214 -14.06 4.68 -11.31
CA PHE A 214 -14.85 3.46 -11.29
C PHE A 214 -15.96 3.54 -12.34
N GLY A 215 -15.98 2.57 -13.25
CA GLY A 215 -17.04 2.35 -14.21
C GLY A 215 -18.18 1.50 -13.65
N GLN A 216 -19.12 1.09 -14.54
CA GLN A 216 -20.23 0.19 -14.17
C GLN A 216 -19.73 -1.22 -13.81
N GLU A 217 -18.59 -1.65 -14.35
CA GLU A 217 -17.99 -2.97 -14.17
C GLU A 217 -16.79 -2.95 -13.21
N GLY A 218 -16.65 -1.87 -12.42
CA GLY A 218 -15.56 -1.73 -11.48
C GLY A 218 -14.43 -0.82 -11.99
N VAL A 219 -13.19 -1.13 -11.64
CA VAL A 219 -11.99 -0.38 -12.04
C VAL A 219 -10.89 -1.34 -12.51
N ASP A 220 -10.12 -0.88 -13.48
CA ASP A 220 -8.95 -1.56 -14.00
C ASP A 220 -7.86 -0.55 -14.28
N PHE A 221 -6.70 -0.70 -13.64
CA PHE A 221 -5.58 0.21 -13.76
C PHE A 221 -4.25 -0.54 -13.73
N THR A 222 -3.46 -0.35 -14.78
CA THR A 222 -2.11 -0.95 -14.87
C THR A 222 -1.05 0.13 -14.72
N VAL A 223 -0.06 -0.15 -13.89
CA VAL A 223 1.02 0.78 -13.56
C VAL A 223 2.38 0.11 -13.67
N ALA A 224 3.41 0.86 -14.08
CA ALA A 224 4.77 0.37 -14.08
C ALA A 224 5.24 0.08 -12.63
N ARG A 225 5.86 -1.07 -12.41
CA ARG A 225 6.37 -1.50 -11.09
C ARG A 225 7.33 -0.47 -10.48
N THR A 226 8.14 0.18 -11.31
CA THR A 226 9.06 1.25 -10.88
C THR A 226 8.39 2.45 -10.25
N LYS A 227 7.09 2.68 -10.54
CA LYS A 227 6.29 3.73 -9.90
C LYS A 227 5.72 3.31 -8.55
N LEU A 228 5.58 2.00 -8.30
CA LEU A 228 4.98 1.47 -7.06
C LEU A 228 5.97 1.38 -5.92
N GLN A 229 7.19 0.98 -6.21
CA GLN A 229 8.27 0.79 -5.25
C GLN A 229 9.45 1.70 -5.62
N PRO A 230 9.29 3.00 -5.51
CA PRO A 230 10.42 3.90 -5.65
C PRO A 230 11.42 3.60 -4.53
N LYS A 231 12.72 3.68 -4.85
CA LYS A 231 13.83 3.48 -3.90
C LYS A 231 13.63 4.31 -2.62
N ASP A 232 14.33 3.98 -1.54
CA ASP A 232 14.48 4.77 -0.31
C ASP A 232 13.28 4.72 0.67
N GLY A 233 12.76 3.52 0.96
CA GLY A 233 11.69 3.35 1.95
C GLY A 233 10.42 4.12 1.57
N LYS A 234 10.03 4.00 0.31
CA LYS A 234 8.78 4.53 -0.23
C LYS A 234 7.95 3.39 -0.79
N HIS A 235 6.65 3.55 -0.76
CA HIS A 235 5.71 2.60 -1.36
C HIS A 235 4.44 3.29 -1.82
N SER A 236 3.53 2.53 -2.41
CA SER A 236 2.27 3.06 -2.95
C SER A 236 1.06 2.41 -2.31
N ILE A 237 0.05 3.24 -2.05
CA ILE A 237 -1.24 2.83 -1.54
C ILE A 237 -2.29 3.26 -2.57
N PHE A 238 -3.24 2.37 -2.88
CA PHE A 238 -4.38 2.69 -3.72
C PHE A 238 -5.62 2.77 -2.87
N ILE A 239 -6.41 3.83 -3.05
CA ILE A 239 -7.62 4.11 -2.28
C ILE A 239 -8.79 4.27 -3.24
N ALA A 240 -9.81 3.43 -3.12
CA ALA A 240 -11.11 3.62 -3.74
C ALA A 240 -11.94 4.57 -2.87
N GLN A 241 -12.30 5.74 -3.39
CA GLN A 241 -12.96 6.81 -2.63
C GLN A 241 -14.02 7.51 -3.47
N VAL A 242 -15.11 7.92 -2.87
CA VAL A 242 -16.12 8.75 -3.54
C VAL A 242 -15.57 10.18 -3.67
N GLY A 243 -15.32 10.60 -4.92
CA GLY A 243 -14.70 11.89 -5.21
C GLY A 243 -13.34 12.06 -4.55
N ALA A 244 -13.01 13.27 -4.11
CA ALA A 244 -11.72 13.61 -3.49
C ALA A 244 -11.75 13.61 -1.96
N SER A 245 -12.92 13.57 -1.33
CA SER A 245 -13.10 13.77 0.11
C SER A 245 -14.39 13.14 0.67
N GLY A 246 -15.00 12.23 -0.07
CA GLY A 246 -16.11 11.41 0.40
C GLY A 246 -15.66 10.12 1.07
N PRO A 247 -16.58 9.16 1.26
CA PRO A 247 -16.30 7.88 1.87
C PRO A 247 -15.19 7.09 1.18
N VAL A 248 -14.29 6.48 1.96
CA VAL A 248 -13.34 5.48 1.46
C VAL A 248 -14.02 4.13 1.42
N LEU A 249 -14.04 3.50 0.25
CA LEU A 249 -14.74 2.25 -0.02
C LEU A 249 -13.82 1.03 0.10
N GLY A 250 -12.53 1.21 -0.07
CA GLY A 250 -11.51 0.17 0.04
C GLY A 250 -10.13 0.73 -0.21
N ALA A 251 -9.12 0.03 0.25
CA ALA A 251 -7.73 0.43 0.02
C ALA A 251 -6.82 -0.79 -0.05
N ILE A 252 -5.70 -0.64 -0.76
CA ILE A 252 -4.67 -1.67 -0.89
C ILE A 252 -3.29 -1.02 -0.83
N GLU A 253 -2.41 -1.57 -0.01
CA GLU A 253 -1.01 -1.16 0.13
C GLU A 253 -0.12 -2.15 -0.60
N ILE A 254 0.87 -1.63 -1.33
CA ILE A 254 1.85 -2.41 -2.09
C ILE A 254 3.26 -1.97 -1.67
N LYS A 255 3.95 -2.86 -0.97
CA LYS A 255 5.35 -2.71 -0.50
C LYS A 255 6.30 -3.60 -1.26
#